data_8a50800613f1ad2887c30b0aef27bde6
#
_entry.id   8a50800613f1ad2887c30b0aef27bde6
#
_cell.length_a   1.000
_cell.length_b   1.000
_cell.length_c   1.000
_cell.angle_alpha   90.00
_cell.angle_beta   90.00
_cell.angle_gamma   90.00
#
_symmetry.space_group_name_H-M   'P 1'
#
loop_
_entity.id
_entity.type
_entity.pdbx_description
1 polymer ?
#
loop_
_entity_poly.entity_id
_entity_poly.type
_entity_poly.pdbx_seq_one_letter_code
_entity_poly.pdbx_strand_id
1 'polypeptide(L)'
;MITFKPITIEDKAEIESFTLPYAPANCDLAFANMFCWQFQFKTAWSVVDGFLVIRFQIGGSDRIGYMQPVGAGDFTPVLRHLEEDILAAGQRLRIIDMTPEGLEKLRSVGHCQFAFASDRNLEDYVYNASDLRDLPGRKYQSKRNHINRFEAEYEYRYEPMTRDHAAECMRLEAEWRKTRSGHTGELSAEQRAMQRAFAHFDRLGLIGGCIYVGDKLVAFTYGSPINDHTFCVHVEKADTEYDGAFTIINREFVAHLPEQYTLIDREEDLGIPGLRQAKLSYHPAFLEKKYTALCLYPDEIACKRLWIKCFGDEETFIDSFLIGHYSRKRMLAAEEDGRLAAMLHLIPFESELGRA
;
A
#
# COMPACT_ATOMS: atom_id res chain seq x y z
N MET A 1 -22.06 0.83 17.64
CA MET A 1 -21.55 1.59 16.47
C MET A 1 -20.30 2.36 16.88
N ILE A 2 -19.25 2.25 16.09
CA ILE A 2 -17.98 2.95 16.31
C ILE A 2 -18.11 4.39 15.79
N THR A 3 -17.63 5.37 16.54
CA THR A 3 -17.57 6.75 16.09
C THR A 3 -16.24 7.01 15.39
N PHE A 4 -16.26 7.05 14.06
CA PHE A 4 -15.08 7.37 13.26
C PHE A 4 -14.97 8.87 13.00
N LYS A 5 -13.76 9.41 13.09
CA LYS A 5 -13.44 10.79 12.70
C LYS A 5 -12.47 10.82 11.52
N PRO A 6 -12.59 11.80 10.60
CA PRO A 6 -11.60 12.00 9.54
C PRO A 6 -10.22 12.23 10.16
N ILE A 7 -9.16 11.80 9.46
CA ILE A 7 -7.78 12.06 9.90
C ILE A 7 -7.45 13.53 9.70
N THR A 8 -6.98 14.20 10.75
CA THR A 8 -6.44 15.55 10.71
C THR A 8 -4.96 15.54 11.09
N ILE A 9 -4.25 16.62 10.81
CA ILE A 9 -2.82 16.71 11.15
C ILE A 9 -2.59 16.73 12.67
N GLU A 10 -3.60 17.12 13.45
CA GLU A 10 -3.60 17.11 14.91
C GLU A 10 -3.64 15.71 15.50
N ASP A 11 -4.16 14.74 14.75
CA ASP A 11 -4.29 13.33 15.19
C ASP A 11 -2.96 12.56 15.10
N LYS A 12 -1.92 13.15 14.51
CA LYS A 12 -0.63 12.50 14.26
C LYS A 12 -0.06 11.80 15.48
N ALA A 13 0.08 12.54 16.58
CA ALA A 13 0.71 11.99 17.78
C ALA A 13 -0.07 10.80 18.37
N GLU A 14 -1.40 10.87 18.34
CA GLU A 14 -2.26 9.80 18.85
C GLU A 14 -2.19 8.56 17.94
N ILE A 15 -2.30 8.73 16.62
CA ILE A 15 -2.21 7.61 15.65
C ILE A 15 -0.82 6.97 15.70
N GLU A 16 0.25 7.76 15.71
CA GLU A 16 1.63 7.26 15.77
C GLU A 16 1.95 6.56 17.11
N SER A 17 1.23 6.85 18.19
CA SER A 17 1.37 6.09 19.44
C SER A 17 0.98 4.61 19.29
N PHE A 18 0.21 4.26 18.25
CA PHE A 18 -0.12 2.89 17.87
C PHE A 18 0.78 2.38 16.76
N THR A 19 1.00 3.17 15.70
CA THR A 19 1.69 2.66 14.52
C THR A 19 3.19 2.49 14.77
N LEU A 20 3.86 3.44 15.39
CA LEU A 20 5.30 3.35 15.63
C LEU A 20 5.73 2.09 16.39
N PRO A 21 5.07 1.69 17.51
CA PRO A 21 5.48 0.49 18.23
C PRO A 21 4.90 -0.82 17.67
N TYR A 22 3.79 -0.79 16.91
CA TYR A 22 3.03 -2.02 16.62
C TYR A 22 2.72 -2.27 15.14
N ALA A 23 2.94 -1.30 14.23
CA ALA A 23 2.65 -1.51 12.81
C ALA A 23 3.66 -2.47 12.16
N PRO A 24 3.20 -3.38 11.27
CA PRO A 24 4.09 -4.09 10.36
C PRO A 24 4.73 -3.11 9.35
N ALA A 25 5.66 -3.60 8.53
CA ALA A 25 6.31 -2.81 7.48
C ALA A 25 5.34 -2.60 6.29
N ASN A 26 4.23 -1.91 6.53
CA ASN A 26 3.16 -1.65 5.56
C ASN A 26 3.00 -0.14 5.37
N CYS A 27 3.24 0.33 4.14
CA CYS A 27 3.20 1.76 3.79
C CYS A 27 1.85 2.44 4.08
N ASP A 28 0.73 1.70 4.02
CA ASP A 28 -0.62 2.23 4.28
C ASP A 28 -0.82 2.66 5.73
N LEU A 29 0.03 2.18 6.66
CA LEU A 29 0.02 2.54 8.08
C LEU A 29 0.94 3.71 8.42
N ALA A 30 1.70 4.25 7.46
CA ALA A 30 2.40 5.51 7.65
C ALA A 30 1.40 6.67 7.78
N PHE A 31 1.51 7.46 8.86
CA PHE A 31 0.58 8.58 9.09
C PHE A 31 0.52 9.54 7.90
N ALA A 32 1.67 9.83 7.28
CA ALA A 32 1.73 10.71 6.11
C ALA A 32 0.91 10.16 4.93
N ASN A 33 0.95 8.84 4.68
CA ASN A 33 0.14 8.20 3.64
C ASN A 33 -1.35 8.34 3.97
N MET A 34 -1.76 7.93 5.17
CA MET A 34 -3.16 8.03 5.60
C MET A 34 -3.69 9.47 5.47
N PHE A 35 -2.91 10.47 5.86
CA PHE A 35 -3.29 11.88 5.79
C PHE A 35 -3.31 12.39 4.35
N CYS A 36 -2.25 12.16 3.56
CA CYS A 36 -2.12 12.71 2.22
C CYS A 36 -3.14 12.13 1.24
N TRP A 37 -3.48 10.84 1.36
CA TRP A 37 -4.42 10.14 0.49
C TRP A 37 -5.87 10.12 0.99
N GLN A 38 -6.16 10.72 2.14
CA GLN A 38 -7.50 10.74 2.74
C GLN A 38 -8.58 11.20 1.77
N PHE A 39 -8.30 12.17 0.90
CA PHE A 39 -9.27 12.68 -0.07
C PHE A 39 -9.73 11.61 -1.07
N GLN A 40 -8.87 10.62 -1.36
CA GLN A 40 -9.13 9.53 -2.30
C GLN A 40 -9.90 8.38 -1.62
N PHE A 41 -9.50 8.02 -0.41
CA PHE A 41 -10.01 6.83 0.28
C PHE A 41 -10.99 7.16 1.40
N LYS A 42 -11.26 8.45 1.66
CA LYS A 42 -12.08 8.92 2.79
C LYS A 42 -11.70 8.26 4.11
N THR A 43 -10.39 8.11 4.32
CA THR A 43 -9.83 7.46 5.50
C THR A 43 -10.29 8.14 6.77
N ALA A 44 -10.77 7.35 7.71
CA ALA A 44 -11.22 7.78 9.03
C ALA A 44 -10.72 6.79 10.09
N TRP A 45 -10.62 7.21 11.32
CA TRP A 45 -10.05 6.42 12.38
C TRP A 45 -10.83 6.50 13.69
N SER A 46 -10.59 5.51 14.54
CA SER A 46 -11.11 5.45 15.92
C SER A 46 -10.17 4.60 16.77
N VAL A 47 -10.29 4.68 18.08
CA VAL A 47 -9.68 3.72 19.03
C VAL A 47 -10.80 2.86 19.60
N VAL A 48 -10.63 1.54 19.51
CA VAL A 48 -11.59 0.55 19.99
C VAL A 48 -10.83 -0.49 20.82
N ASP A 49 -11.20 -0.64 22.08
CA ASP A 49 -10.57 -1.58 23.03
C ASP A 49 -9.03 -1.51 23.06
N GLY A 50 -8.48 -0.29 22.96
CA GLY A 50 -7.04 -0.06 22.96
C GLY A 50 -6.34 -0.32 21.62
N PHE A 51 -7.07 -0.53 20.54
CA PHE A 51 -6.54 -0.67 19.19
C PHE A 51 -6.90 0.51 18.31
N LEU A 52 -5.96 0.96 17.50
CA LEU A 52 -6.22 1.85 16.38
C LEU A 52 -7.00 1.08 15.29
N VAL A 53 -8.14 1.60 14.90
CA VAL A 53 -8.97 1.09 13.81
C VAL A 53 -9.06 2.13 12.72
N ILE A 54 -8.61 1.76 11.52
CA ILE A 54 -8.67 2.60 10.32
C ILE A 54 -9.78 2.07 9.42
N ARG A 55 -10.69 2.98 9.03
CA ARG A 55 -11.78 2.72 8.07
C ARG A 55 -11.57 3.55 6.81
N PHE A 56 -11.87 2.97 5.65
CA PHE A 56 -11.71 3.66 4.36
C PHE A 56 -12.75 3.18 3.34
N GLN A 57 -12.85 3.90 2.22
CA GLN A 57 -13.66 3.50 1.06
C GLN A 57 -12.80 2.83 0.00
N ILE A 58 -13.28 1.67 -0.51
CA ILE A 58 -12.54 0.84 -1.45
C ILE A 58 -12.79 1.32 -2.88
N GLY A 59 -11.70 1.70 -3.59
CA GLY A 59 -11.71 1.93 -5.03
C GLY A 59 -12.74 2.96 -5.52
N GLY A 60 -12.96 4.04 -4.75
CA GLY A 60 -13.93 5.09 -5.12
C GLY A 60 -15.41 4.66 -5.07
N SER A 61 -15.68 3.47 -4.54
CA SER A 61 -17.03 2.95 -4.32
C SER A 61 -17.53 3.26 -2.91
N ASP A 62 -18.81 3.02 -2.64
CA ASP A 62 -19.38 3.12 -1.29
C ASP A 62 -19.03 1.92 -0.39
N ARG A 63 -18.21 0.98 -0.89
CA ARG A 63 -17.77 -0.18 -0.11
C ARG A 63 -16.79 0.24 0.97
N ILE A 64 -17.09 -0.17 2.20
CA ILE A 64 -16.25 0.08 3.38
C ILE A 64 -15.29 -1.08 3.58
N GLY A 65 -14.04 -0.74 3.89
CA GLY A 65 -13.01 -1.64 4.38
C GLY A 65 -12.41 -1.12 5.68
N TYR A 66 -11.84 -2.03 6.44
CA TYR A 66 -11.02 -1.73 7.62
C TYR A 66 -9.62 -2.26 7.37
N MET A 67 -8.60 -1.57 7.87
CA MET A 67 -7.27 -2.17 8.00
C MET A 67 -7.24 -3.12 9.20
N GLN A 68 -6.28 -4.03 9.25
CA GLN A 68 -6.03 -4.81 10.45
C GLN A 68 -5.87 -3.86 11.64
N PRO A 69 -6.59 -4.06 12.77
CA PRO A 69 -6.42 -3.24 13.96
C PRO A 69 -4.98 -3.25 14.47
N VAL A 70 -4.44 -2.08 14.82
CA VAL A 70 -3.05 -1.90 15.25
C VAL A 70 -3.00 -1.57 16.74
N GLY A 71 -2.25 -2.34 17.50
CA GLY A 71 -2.12 -2.17 18.95
C GLY A 71 -1.49 -3.39 19.62
N ALA A 72 -1.34 -3.32 20.95
CA ALA A 72 -0.78 -4.40 21.75
C ALA A 72 -1.83 -5.50 22.03
N GLY A 73 -1.43 -6.76 21.88
CA GLY A 73 -2.22 -7.91 22.31
C GLY A 73 -3.11 -8.51 21.23
N ASP A 74 -4.29 -8.98 21.65
CA ASP A 74 -5.23 -9.67 20.77
C ASP A 74 -6.35 -8.74 20.31
N PHE A 75 -6.43 -8.49 19.01
CA PHE A 75 -7.46 -7.64 18.41
C PHE A 75 -8.79 -8.38 18.15
N THR A 76 -8.86 -9.68 18.40
CA THR A 76 -10.10 -10.46 18.12
C THR A 76 -11.36 -9.90 18.79
N PRO A 77 -11.34 -9.33 20.01
CA PRO A 77 -12.51 -8.68 20.58
C PRO A 77 -13.02 -7.48 19.75
N VAL A 78 -12.10 -6.75 19.10
CA VAL A 78 -12.45 -5.61 18.24
C VAL A 78 -13.29 -6.02 17.03
N LEU A 79 -13.11 -7.26 16.53
CA LEU A 79 -13.82 -7.76 15.36
C LEU A 79 -15.34 -7.70 15.51
N ARG A 80 -15.87 -7.97 16.71
CA ARG A 80 -17.30 -7.85 16.98
C ARG A 80 -17.80 -6.44 16.76
N HIS A 81 -17.05 -5.46 17.22
CA HIS A 81 -17.39 -4.05 17.01
C HIS A 81 -17.35 -3.65 15.53
N LEU A 82 -16.37 -4.19 14.77
CA LEU A 82 -16.30 -3.99 13.32
C LEU A 82 -17.46 -4.64 12.59
N GLU A 83 -17.86 -5.86 12.98
CA GLU A 83 -19.02 -6.55 12.43
C GLU A 83 -20.33 -5.77 12.70
N GLU A 84 -20.54 -5.31 13.91
CA GLU A 84 -21.72 -4.50 14.28
C GLU A 84 -21.75 -3.19 13.49
N ASP A 85 -20.61 -2.51 13.32
CA ASP A 85 -20.51 -1.24 12.60
C ASP A 85 -20.83 -1.42 11.11
N ILE A 86 -20.24 -2.44 10.47
CA ILE A 86 -20.41 -2.69 9.04
C ILE A 86 -21.80 -3.23 8.70
N LEU A 87 -22.39 -4.04 9.57
CA LEU A 87 -23.76 -4.54 9.42
C LEU A 87 -24.77 -3.39 9.52
N ALA A 88 -24.54 -2.42 10.40
CA ALA A 88 -25.37 -1.21 10.48
C ALA A 88 -25.30 -0.37 9.18
N ALA A 89 -24.20 -0.45 8.44
CA ALA A 89 -24.05 0.15 7.11
C ALA A 89 -24.64 -0.71 5.98
N GLY A 90 -25.25 -1.86 6.28
CA GLY A 90 -25.80 -2.79 5.30
C GLY A 90 -24.76 -3.51 4.45
N GLN A 91 -23.53 -3.62 4.96
CA GLN A 91 -22.42 -4.24 4.25
C GLN A 91 -21.84 -5.42 5.05
N ARG A 92 -20.87 -6.12 4.50
CA ARG A 92 -20.17 -7.24 5.14
C ARG A 92 -18.75 -6.86 5.53
N LEU A 93 -18.24 -7.48 6.58
CA LEU A 93 -16.90 -7.21 7.07
C LEU A 93 -15.84 -7.56 6.03
N ARG A 94 -15.00 -6.58 5.74
CA ARG A 94 -13.80 -6.70 4.93
C ARG A 94 -12.65 -6.06 5.68
N ILE A 95 -11.62 -6.85 5.94
CA ILE A 95 -10.37 -6.38 6.55
C ILE A 95 -9.28 -6.56 5.52
N ILE A 96 -8.50 -5.51 5.29
CA ILE A 96 -7.35 -5.53 4.37
C ILE A 96 -6.06 -5.37 5.16
N ASP A 97 -4.95 -5.50 4.48
CA ASP A 97 -3.60 -5.33 5.01
C ASP A 97 -3.31 -6.23 6.22
N MET A 98 -3.91 -7.41 6.19
CA MET A 98 -3.71 -8.38 7.25
C MET A 98 -2.37 -9.09 7.09
N THR A 99 -1.68 -9.21 8.22
CA THR A 99 -0.47 -10.04 8.32
C THR A 99 -0.83 -11.53 8.36
N PRO A 100 0.13 -12.43 8.06
CA PRO A 100 -0.07 -13.88 8.24
C PRO A 100 -0.55 -14.24 9.65
N GLU A 101 0.00 -13.62 10.69
CA GLU A 101 -0.40 -13.83 12.09
C GLU A 101 -1.84 -13.35 12.34
N GLY A 102 -2.22 -12.22 11.72
CA GLY A 102 -3.60 -11.72 11.78
C GLY A 102 -4.59 -12.67 11.15
N LEU A 103 -4.24 -13.31 10.03
CA LEU A 103 -5.09 -14.32 9.39
C LEU A 103 -5.32 -15.53 10.29
N GLU A 104 -4.27 -16.05 10.95
CA GLU A 104 -4.40 -17.19 11.86
C GLU A 104 -5.34 -16.86 13.05
N LYS A 105 -5.26 -15.62 13.56
CA LYS A 105 -6.21 -15.15 14.58
C LYS A 105 -7.64 -15.16 14.05
N LEU A 106 -7.90 -14.63 12.85
CA LEU A 106 -9.23 -14.64 12.24
C LEU A 106 -9.78 -16.04 12.02
N ARG A 107 -8.97 -16.99 11.60
CA ARG A 107 -9.38 -18.40 11.42
C ARG A 107 -9.83 -19.05 12.70
N SER A 108 -9.30 -18.62 13.85
CA SER A 108 -9.67 -19.13 15.16
C SER A 108 -10.97 -18.55 15.71
N VAL A 109 -11.46 -17.43 15.14
CA VAL A 109 -12.69 -16.75 15.57
C VAL A 109 -13.89 -17.36 14.87
N GLY A 110 -14.64 -18.19 15.57
CA GLY A 110 -15.72 -19.00 15.02
C GLY A 110 -17.02 -18.28 14.61
N HIS A 111 -17.06 -16.96 14.55
CA HIS A 111 -18.30 -16.20 14.27
C HIS A 111 -18.57 -16.01 12.78
N CYS A 112 -17.55 -15.84 11.95
CA CYS A 112 -17.64 -15.72 10.50
C CYS A 112 -16.76 -16.74 9.82
N GLN A 113 -17.17 -17.20 8.65
CA GLN A 113 -16.27 -17.85 7.70
C GLN A 113 -15.72 -16.79 6.75
N PHE A 114 -14.41 -16.70 6.63
CA PHE A 114 -13.74 -15.73 5.77
C PHE A 114 -13.17 -16.40 4.52
N ALA A 115 -13.18 -15.66 3.41
CA ALA A 115 -12.29 -15.90 2.29
C ALA A 115 -11.04 -15.02 2.46
N PHE A 116 -9.89 -15.54 2.05
CA PHE A 116 -8.60 -14.85 2.15
C PHE A 116 -7.92 -14.79 0.79
N ALA A 117 -7.48 -13.59 0.39
CA ALA A 117 -6.69 -13.43 -0.81
C ALA A 117 -5.57 -12.39 -0.59
N SER A 118 -4.49 -12.54 -1.31
CA SER A 118 -3.46 -11.49 -1.46
C SER A 118 -3.31 -11.14 -2.94
N ASP A 119 -2.95 -9.89 -3.21
CA ASP A 119 -2.60 -9.45 -4.56
C ASP A 119 -1.12 -9.06 -4.58
N ARG A 120 -0.33 -9.79 -5.38
CA ARG A 120 1.11 -9.52 -5.57
C ARG A 120 1.40 -8.09 -6.02
N ASN A 121 0.44 -7.43 -6.66
CA ASN A 121 0.58 -6.06 -7.15
C ASN A 121 0.55 -5.02 -6.03
N LEU A 122 0.01 -5.40 -4.86
CA LEU A 122 -0.15 -4.57 -3.68
C LEU A 122 0.85 -4.89 -2.55
N GLU A 123 1.78 -5.83 -2.75
CA GLU A 123 2.82 -6.15 -1.77
C GLU A 123 3.90 -5.07 -1.76
N ASP A 124 4.28 -4.58 -0.58
CA ASP A 124 5.35 -3.59 -0.45
C ASP A 124 6.73 -4.22 -0.59
N TYR A 125 7.63 -3.46 -1.19
CA TYR A 125 9.02 -3.84 -1.36
C TYR A 125 9.86 -3.31 -0.21
N VAL A 126 10.28 -4.20 0.69
CA VAL A 126 11.07 -3.86 1.86
C VAL A 126 12.52 -4.26 1.67
N TYR A 127 13.43 -3.34 1.93
CA TYR A 127 14.87 -3.49 1.74
C TYR A 127 15.61 -3.27 3.06
N ASN A 128 16.79 -3.90 3.22
CA ASN A 128 17.72 -3.49 4.25
C ASN A 128 18.30 -2.11 3.90
N ALA A 129 18.27 -1.17 4.82
CA ALA A 129 18.86 0.16 4.63
C ALA A 129 20.35 0.09 4.26
N SER A 130 21.09 -0.82 4.89
CA SER A 130 22.51 -1.06 4.57
C SER A 130 22.72 -1.51 3.12
N ASP A 131 21.83 -2.35 2.58
CA ASP A 131 21.93 -2.82 1.19
C ASP A 131 21.74 -1.67 0.18
N LEU A 132 20.79 -0.76 0.45
CA LEU A 132 20.55 0.41 -0.42
C LEU A 132 21.64 1.46 -0.31
N ARG A 133 22.19 1.67 0.89
CA ARG A 133 23.26 2.62 1.16
C ARG A 133 24.61 2.16 0.58
N ASP A 134 24.99 0.90 0.87
CA ASP A 134 26.36 0.41 0.61
C ASP A 134 26.45 -0.35 -0.72
N LEU A 135 25.32 -0.80 -1.28
CA LEU A 135 25.20 -1.57 -2.51
C LEU A 135 26.22 -2.73 -2.60
N PRO A 136 26.27 -3.64 -1.62
CA PRO A 136 27.36 -4.59 -1.46
C PRO A 136 27.32 -5.74 -2.48
N GLY A 137 28.50 -6.25 -2.81
CA GLY A 137 28.63 -7.48 -3.59
C GLY A 137 28.27 -7.37 -5.07
N ARG A 138 28.31 -8.52 -5.76
CA ARG A 138 28.16 -8.58 -7.22
C ARG A 138 26.74 -8.24 -7.69
N LYS A 139 25.72 -8.56 -6.88
CA LYS A 139 24.30 -8.31 -7.24
C LYS A 139 24.00 -6.83 -7.50
N TYR A 140 24.72 -5.91 -6.84
CA TYR A 140 24.57 -4.47 -7.01
C TYR A 140 25.57 -3.82 -7.97
N GLN A 141 26.36 -4.58 -8.72
CA GLN A 141 27.38 -4.04 -9.62
C GLN A 141 26.79 -3.05 -10.63
N SER A 142 25.61 -3.36 -11.20
CA SER A 142 24.94 -2.46 -12.13
C SER A 142 24.57 -1.12 -11.48
N LYS A 143 24.11 -1.13 -10.22
CA LYS A 143 23.77 0.10 -9.48
C LYS A 143 25.00 0.95 -9.21
N ARG A 144 26.10 0.34 -8.75
CA ARG A 144 27.37 1.05 -8.60
C ARG A 144 27.90 1.62 -9.91
N ASN A 145 27.72 0.92 -11.03
CA ASN A 145 28.12 1.44 -12.34
C ASN A 145 27.34 2.68 -12.74
N HIS A 146 26.01 2.73 -12.46
CA HIS A 146 25.21 3.95 -12.69
C HIS A 146 25.68 5.11 -11.81
N ILE A 147 25.96 4.84 -10.54
CA ILE A 147 26.51 5.85 -9.61
C ILE A 147 27.86 6.37 -10.09
N ASN A 148 28.81 5.49 -10.39
CA ASN A 148 30.15 5.86 -10.84
C ASN A 148 30.10 6.70 -12.13
N ARG A 149 29.17 6.37 -13.04
CA ARG A 149 28.97 7.16 -14.27
C ARG A 149 28.43 8.54 -13.93
N PHE A 150 27.39 8.62 -13.09
CA PHE A 150 26.81 9.89 -12.68
C PHE A 150 27.86 10.79 -12.01
N GLU A 151 28.67 10.25 -11.08
CA GLU A 151 29.72 10.97 -10.38
C GLU A 151 30.89 11.40 -11.30
N ALA A 152 31.14 10.64 -12.38
CA ALA A 152 32.16 11.02 -13.38
C ALA A 152 31.68 12.09 -14.36
N GLU A 153 30.38 12.16 -14.62
CA GLU A 153 29.78 13.07 -15.62
C GLU A 153 29.31 14.39 -15.01
N TYR A 154 28.83 14.34 -13.74
CA TYR A 154 28.23 15.50 -13.09
C TYR A 154 28.87 15.81 -11.74
N GLU A 155 29.17 17.09 -11.52
CA GLU A 155 29.41 17.62 -10.18
C GLU A 155 28.06 17.88 -9.53
N TYR A 156 27.68 17.04 -8.55
CA TYR A 156 26.40 17.12 -7.89
C TYR A 156 26.54 17.47 -6.41
N ARG A 157 25.44 17.92 -5.82
CA ARG A 157 25.30 18.09 -4.37
C ARG A 157 24.01 17.47 -3.88
N TYR A 158 24.06 16.86 -2.71
CA TYR A 158 22.87 16.43 -1.97
C TYR A 158 22.48 17.52 -0.99
N GLU A 159 21.18 17.85 -0.96
CA GLU A 159 20.61 18.76 0.02
C GLU A 159 19.46 18.10 0.77
N PRO A 160 19.44 18.17 2.12
CA PRO A 160 18.23 17.80 2.88
C PRO A 160 17.04 18.63 2.40
N MET A 161 15.93 17.97 2.13
CA MET A 161 14.72 18.64 1.65
C MET A 161 14.08 19.47 2.76
N THR A 162 13.60 20.64 2.40
CA THR A 162 12.73 21.50 3.21
C THR A 162 11.47 21.83 2.43
N ARG A 163 10.47 22.41 3.08
CA ARG A 163 9.25 22.88 2.41
C ARG A 163 9.51 23.87 1.25
N ASP A 164 10.64 24.57 1.27
CA ASP A 164 10.96 25.58 0.24
C ASP A 164 11.29 24.93 -1.11
N HIS A 165 11.71 23.66 -1.13
CA HIS A 165 11.95 22.88 -2.34
C HIS A 165 10.64 22.44 -3.04
N ALA A 166 9.47 22.63 -2.42
CA ALA A 166 8.18 22.14 -2.93
C ALA A 166 7.90 22.56 -4.37
N ALA A 167 8.16 23.83 -4.71
CA ALA A 167 7.88 24.36 -6.06
C ALA A 167 8.76 23.68 -7.13
N GLU A 168 10.03 23.40 -6.80
CA GLU A 168 10.96 22.73 -7.72
C GLU A 168 10.63 21.24 -7.87
N CYS A 169 10.32 20.56 -6.77
CA CYS A 169 9.89 19.17 -6.78
C CYS A 169 8.61 18.97 -7.62
N MET A 170 7.62 19.86 -7.46
CA MET A 170 6.39 19.81 -8.25
C MET A 170 6.63 20.09 -9.74
N ARG A 171 7.60 20.95 -10.10
CA ARG A 171 8.00 21.16 -11.49
C ARG A 171 8.64 19.91 -12.08
N LEU A 172 9.62 19.32 -11.38
CA LEU A 172 10.29 18.10 -11.85
C LEU A 172 9.28 16.94 -12.02
N GLU A 173 8.34 16.77 -11.11
CA GLU A 173 7.27 15.77 -11.25
C GLU A 173 6.40 16.04 -12.49
N ALA A 174 6.00 17.27 -12.71
CA ALA A 174 5.18 17.64 -13.86
C ALA A 174 5.91 17.40 -15.20
N GLU A 175 7.22 17.67 -15.28
CA GLU A 175 8.06 17.37 -16.44
C GLU A 175 8.20 15.87 -16.66
N TRP A 176 8.50 15.11 -15.60
CA TRP A 176 8.59 13.66 -15.64
C TRP A 176 7.29 13.02 -16.13
N ARG A 177 6.12 13.52 -15.70
CA ARG A 177 4.82 13.02 -16.11
C ARG A 177 4.54 13.30 -17.60
N LYS A 178 4.89 14.49 -18.12
CA LYS A 178 4.74 14.84 -19.53
C LYS A 178 5.48 13.86 -20.44
N THR A 179 6.69 13.46 -20.05
CA THR A 179 7.50 12.54 -20.87
C THR A 179 6.94 11.11 -20.90
N ARG A 180 6.16 10.69 -19.89
CA ARG A 180 5.64 9.31 -19.78
C ARG A 180 4.19 9.15 -20.22
N SER A 181 3.29 10.07 -19.92
CA SER A 181 1.85 9.88 -20.15
C SER A 181 1.25 10.84 -21.19
N GLY A 182 1.97 11.88 -21.60
CA GLY A 182 1.43 12.91 -22.50
C GLY A 182 0.27 13.72 -21.92
N HIS A 183 -0.13 13.48 -20.66
CA HIS A 183 -1.25 14.16 -20.04
C HIS A 183 -0.84 15.53 -19.49
N THR A 184 -1.50 16.57 -19.95
CA THR A 184 -1.32 17.98 -19.54
C THR A 184 -2.60 18.57 -18.93
N GLY A 185 -3.42 17.75 -18.31
CA GLY A 185 -4.73 18.14 -17.77
C GLY A 185 -4.76 18.32 -16.25
N GLU A 186 -5.87 17.89 -15.62
CA GLU A 186 -6.08 17.95 -14.18
C GLU A 186 -4.95 17.26 -13.38
N LEU A 187 -4.73 17.74 -12.14
CA LEU A 187 -3.77 17.14 -11.21
C LEU A 187 -4.10 15.67 -10.97
N SER A 188 -3.09 14.81 -11.08
CA SER A 188 -3.25 13.40 -10.70
C SER A 188 -3.49 13.26 -9.18
N ALA A 189 -3.99 12.11 -8.76
CA ALA A 189 -4.14 11.83 -7.33
C ALA A 189 -2.78 11.90 -6.60
N GLU A 190 -1.71 11.40 -7.21
CA GLU A 190 -0.35 11.51 -6.68
C GLU A 190 0.09 12.98 -6.51
N GLN A 191 -0.12 13.84 -7.51
CA GLN A 191 0.20 15.27 -7.40
C GLN A 191 -0.58 15.96 -6.28
N ARG A 192 -1.87 15.61 -6.11
CA ARG A 192 -2.68 16.14 -5.00
C ARG A 192 -2.16 15.68 -3.65
N ALA A 193 -1.75 14.41 -3.54
CA ALA A 193 -1.13 13.88 -2.32
C ALA A 193 0.21 14.59 -2.03
N MET A 194 1.06 14.80 -3.06
CA MET A 194 2.30 15.57 -2.93
C MET A 194 2.06 17.01 -2.49
N GLN A 195 1.07 17.71 -3.05
CA GLN A 195 0.71 19.07 -2.61
C GLN A 195 0.33 19.09 -1.13
N ARG A 196 -0.45 18.10 -0.66
CA ARG A 196 -0.80 17.99 0.75
C ARG A 196 0.43 17.71 1.63
N ALA A 197 1.33 16.84 1.16
CA ALA A 197 2.58 16.54 1.83
C ALA A 197 3.44 17.80 2.01
N PHE A 198 3.67 18.56 0.96
CA PHE A 198 4.45 19.80 1.01
C PHE A 198 3.78 20.89 1.84
N ALA A 199 2.45 21.01 1.78
CA ALA A 199 1.72 21.98 2.62
C ALA A 199 1.88 21.73 4.13
N HIS A 200 2.15 20.48 4.51
CA HIS A 200 2.27 20.07 5.90
C HIS A 200 3.62 19.40 6.21
N PHE A 201 4.67 19.66 5.40
CA PHE A 201 5.95 18.94 5.41
C PHE A 201 6.52 18.77 6.82
N ASP A 202 6.70 19.88 7.54
CA ASP A 202 7.28 19.87 8.89
C ASP A 202 6.34 19.19 9.90
N ARG A 203 5.05 19.45 9.81
CA ARG A 203 4.05 18.89 10.73
C ARG A 203 3.86 17.38 10.53
N LEU A 204 4.00 16.89 9.32
CA LEU A 204 4.01 15.46 9.01
C LEU A 204 5.30 14.78 9.47
N GLY A 205 6.36 15.54 9.76
CA GLY A 205 7.66 15.00 10.10
C GLY A 205 8.31 14.29 8.90
N LEU A 206 8.08 14.80 7.68
CA LEU A 206 8.68 14.24 6.49
C LEU A 206 10.19 14.47 6.49
N ILE A 207 10.93 13.46 6.07
CA ILE A 207 12.35 13.55 5.77
C ILE A 207 12.49 13.40 4.26
N GLY A 208 13.27 14.23 3.63
CA GLY A 208 13.50 14.17 2.19
C GLY A 208 14.89 14.62 1.79
N GLY A 209 15.23 14.39 0.53
CA GLY A 209 16.52 14.77 -0.07
C GLY A 209 16.35 15.20 -1.51
N CYS A 210 17.23 16.08 -1.94
CA CYS A 210 17.32 16.65 -3.26
C CYS A 210 18.72 16.48 -3.84
N ILE A 211 18.83 16.15 -5.12
CA ILE A 211 20.09 16.15 -5.88
C ILE A 211 20.08 17.30 -6.87
N TYR A 212 21.11 18.12 -6.82
CA TYR A 212 21.34 19.21 -7.75
C TYR A 212 22.57 18.96 -8.61
N VAL A 213 22.47 19.33 -9.89
CA VAL A 213 23.62 19.47 -10.80
C VAL A 213 23.65 20.93 -11.25
N GLY A 214 24.70 21.65 -10.84
CA GLY A 214 24.69 23.11 -10.87
C GLY A 214 23.52 23.66 -10.03
N ASP A 215 22.67 24.48 -10.64
CA ASP A 215 21.48 25.05 -9.99
C ASP A 215 20.18 24.30 -10.34
N LYS A 216 20.27 23.18 -11.07
CA LYS A 216 19.10 22.41 -11.48
C LYS A 216 18.84 21.27 -10.51
N LEU A 217 17.62 21.18 -9.98
CA LEU A 217 17.12 20.00 -9.28
C LEU A 217 16.93 18.86 -10.28
N VAL A 218 17.68 17.76 -10.12
CA VAL A 218 17.65 16.61 -11.03
C VAL A 218 17.00 15.38 -10.42
N ALA A 219 16.93 15.28 -9.09
CA ALA A 219 16.20 14.22 -8.42
C ALA A 219 15.77 14.65 -7.02
N PHE A 220 14.67 14.08 -6.53
CA PHE A 220 14.21 14.24 -5.16
C PHE A 220 13.49 13.01 -4.66
N THR A 221 13.46 12.87 -3.35
CA THR A 221 12.69 11.85 -2.64
C THR A 221 12.26 12.37 -1.28
N TYR A 222 11.15 11.83 -0.77
CA TYR A 222 10.75 12.04 0.62
C TYR A 222 9.91 10.88 1.14
N GLY A 223 9.88 10.77 2.45
CA GLY A 223 9.14 9.74 3.15
C GLY A 223 8.86 10.06 4.60
N SER A 224 8.35 9.09 5.32
CA SER A 224 8.06 9.15 6.75
C SER A 224 8.17 7.79 7.43
N PRO A 225 8.27 7.72 8.77
CA PRO A 225 8.24 6.44 9.48
C PRO A 225 6.92 5.69 9.29
N ILE A 226 7.01 4.35 9.20
CA ILE A 226 5.88 3.44 9.42
C ILE A 226 5.87 3.03 10.89
N ASN A 227 7.03 2.59 11.37
CA ASN A 227 7.26 2.15 12.73
C ASN A 227 8.68 2.56 13.19
N ASP A 228 9.08 2.16 14.39
CA ASP A 228 10.33 2.57 15.02
C ASP A 228 11.59 2.22 14.23
N HIS A 229 11.54 1.26 13.31
CA HIS A 229 12.69 0.76 12.57
C HIS A 229 12.49 0.68 11.05
N THR A 230 11.28 0.98 10.55
CA THR A 230 10.96 0.97 9.12
C THR A 230 10.58 2.37 8.65
N PHE A 231 11.26 2.83 7.61
CA PHE A 231 10.99 4.11 6.95
C PHE A 231 10.39 3.88 5.56
N CYS A 232 9.28 4.57 5.25
CA CYS A 232 8.62 4.50 3.96
C CYS A 232 9.08 5.65 3.05
N VAL A 233 9.47 5.31 1.83
CA VAL A 233 9.73 6.27 0.74
C VAL A 233 8.46 6.43 -0.08
N HIS A 234 7.75 7.55 0.12
CA HIS A 234 6.47 7.82 -0.53
C HIS A 234 6.62 8.29 -1.98
N VAL A 235 7.65 9.09 -2.24
CA VAL A 235 7.90 9.64 -3.57
C VAL A 235 9.40 9.61 -3.87
N GLU A 236 9.74 9.14 -5.07
CA GLU A 236 11.08 9.24 -5.63
C GLU A 236 10.95 9.60 -7.11
N LYS A 237 11.48 10.73 -7.51
CA LYS A 237 11.43 11.25 -8.89
C LYS A 237 12.81 11.72 -9.32
N ALA A 238 13.12 11.50 -10.60
CA ALA A 238 14.36 11.99 -11.19
C ALA A 238 14.15 12.37 -12.65
N ASP A 239 14.92 13.34 -13.11
CA ASP A 239 15.04 13.71 -14.50
C ASP A 239 15.78 12.60 -15.26
N THR A 240 15.10 12.01 -16.23
CA THR A 240 15.64 10.86 -17.00
C THR A 240 16.73 11.25 -18.00
N GLU A 241 16.95 12.56 -18.23
CA GLU A 241 18.09 13.05 -19.02
C GLU A 241 19.42 12.86 -18.27
N TYR A 242 19.39 12.71 -16.95
CA TYR A 242 20.56 12.46 -16.09
C TYR A 242 20.65 10.96 -15.76
N ASP A 243 21.42 10.21 -16.55
CA ASP A 243 21.58 8.76 -16.33
C ASP A 243 22.19 8.48 -14.94
N GLY A 244 21.52 7.67 -14.16
CA GLY A 244 21.93 7.36 -12.77
C GLY A 244 21.26 8.23 -11.69
N ALA A 245 20.50 9.29 -12.03
CA ALA A 245 19.88 10.18 -11.05
C ALA A 245 18.97 9.46 -10.06
N PHE A 246 18.16 8.47 -10.48
CA PHE A 246 17.38 7.62 -9.58
C PHE A 246 18.25 6.81 -8.62
N THR A 247 19.41 6.35 -9.07
CA THR A 247 20.27 5.52 -8.24
C THR A 247 21.03 6.34 -7.21
N ILE A 248 21.46 7.56 -7.61
CA ILE A 248 22.18 8.46 -6.71
C ILE A 248 21.26 8.98 -5.61
N ILE A 249 20.03 9.44 -5.94
CA ILE A 249 19.10 9.94 -4.92
C ILE A 249 18.73 8.85 -3.92
N ASN A 250 18.51 7.60 -4.37
CA ASN A 250 18.20 6.49 -3.49
C ASN A 250 19.33 6.22 -2.50
N ARG A 251 20.58 6.13 -2.99
CA ARG A 251 21.77 5.91 -2.12
C ARG A 251 21.96 7.04 -1.12
N GLU A 252 22.02 8.27 -1.63
CA GLU A 252 22.28 9.45 -0.80
C GLU A 252 21.20 9.64 0.26
N PHE A 253 19.94 9.47 -0.12
CA PHE A 253 18.84 9.61 0.82
C PHE A 253 18.95 8.61 1.97
N VAL A 254 19.14 7.32 1.66
CA VAL A 254 19.26 6.28 2.68
C VAL A 254 20.51 6.50 3.56
N ALA A 255 21.59 7.02 3.00
CA ALA A 255 22.82 7.35 3.75
C ALA A 255 22.61 8.48 4.76
N HIS A 256 21.63 9.36 4.53
CA HIS A 256 21.33 10.50 5.40
C HIS A 256 20.12 10.26 6.34
N LEU A 257 19.47 9.09 6.25
CA LEU A 257 18.41 8.73 7.20
C LEU A 257 18.97 8.43 8.59
N PRO A 258 18.19 8.65 9.67
CA PRO A 258 18.55 8.20 11.01
C PRO A 258 18.84 6.69 11.05
N GLU A 259 19.91 6.31 11.78
CA GLU A 259 20.40 4.91 11.85
C GLU A 259 19.38 3.92 12.44
N GLN A 260 18.37 4.41 13.16
CA GLN A 260 17.28 3.56 13.69
C GLN A 260 16.48 2.87 12.60
N TYR A 261 16.39 3.48 11.41
CA TYR A 261 15.66 2.89 10.28
C TYR A 261 16.53 1.86 9.57
N THR A 262 16.39 0.62 9.98
CA THR A 262 17.13 -0.52 9.41
C THR A 262 16.45 -1.11 8.18
N LEU A 263 15.14 -0.84 8.01
CA LEU A 263 14.32 -1.25 6.87
C LEU A 263 13.82 -0.03 6.12
N ILE A 264 13.82 -0.13 4.79
CA ILE A 264 13.27 0.87 3.88
C ILE A 264 12.15 0.21 3.08
N ASP A 265 10.94 0.68 3.27
CA ASP A 265 9.79 0.34 2.46
C ASP A 265 9.72 1.32 1.28
N ARG A 266 9.55 0.79 0.07
CA ARG A 266 9.40 1.60 -1.16
C ARG A 266 8.05 1.35 -1.83
N GLU A 267 7.05 1.01 -1.05
CA GLU A 267 5.66 0.77 -1.46
C GLU A 267 5.52 -0.34 -2.52
N GLU A 268 4.33 -0.54 -3.06
CA GLU A 268 3.97 -1.56 -4.03
C GLU A 268 4.33 -1.17 -5.48
N ASP A 269 4.19 -2.13 -6.43
CA ASP A 269 4.43 -1.89 -7.87
C ASP A 269 3.15 -1.68 -8.70
N LEU A 270 1.97 -1.82 -8.10
CA LEU A 270 0.65 -1.68 -8.74
C LEU A 270 0.47 -2.51 -10.03
N GLY A 271 1.24 -3.58 -10.19
CA GLY A 271 1.24 -4.40 -11.40
C GLY A 271 1.90 -3.75 -12.61
N ILE A 272 2.60 -2.61 -12.45
CA ILE A 272 3.29 -1.90 -13.52
C ILE A 272 4.63 -2.61 -13.81
N PRO A 273 4.82 -3.24 -15.01
CA PRO A 273 6.00 -4.08 -15.25
C PRO A 273 7.33 -3.36 -15.10
N GLY A 274 7.43 -2.12 -15.57
CA GLY A 274 8.65 -1.32 -15.46
C GLY A 274 8.99 -0.95 -14.01
N LEU A 275 7.97 -0.62 -13.19
CA LEU A 275 8.14 -0.31 -11.77
C LEU A 275 8.55 -1.57 -11.00
N ARG A 276 7.91 -2.71 -11.28
CA ARG A 276 8.27 -4.03 -10.73
C ARG A 276 9.71 -4.37 -11.00
N GLN A 277 10.14 -4.25 -12.26
CA GLN A 277 11.52 -4.52 -12.65
C GLN A 277 12.51 -3.59 -11.92
N ALA A 278 12.20 -2.31 -11.83
CA ALA A 278 13.01 -1.33 -11.12
C ALA A 278 13.17 -1.69 -9.64
N LYS A 279 12.05 -1.99 -8.95
CA LYS A 279 12.07 -2.38 -7.53
C LYS A 279 12.79 -3.70 -7.30
N LEU A 280 12.53 -4.75 -8.08
CA LEU A 280 13.23 -6.04 -7.98
C LEU A 280 14.74 -5.92 -8.23
N SER A 281 15.17 -4.97 -9.07
CA SER A 281 16.61 -4.77 -9.37
C SER A 281 17.43 -4.28 -8.16
N TYR A 282 16.77 -3.87 -7.08
CA TYR A 282 17.41 -3.53 -5.80
C TYR A 282 17.38 -4.68 -4.78
N HIS A 283 16.91 -5.88 -5.18
CA HIS A 283 16.94 -7.09 -4.36
C HIS A 283 16.31 -6.91 -2.99
N PRO A 284 14.98 -6.75 -2.91
CA PRO A 284 14.29 -6.55 -1.64
C PRO A 284 14.63 -7.68 -0.65
N ALA A 285 14.72 -7.34 0.63
CA ALA A 285 14.91 -8.30 1.70
C ALA A 285 13.70 -9.24 1.79
N PHE A 286 12.52 -8.67 1.65
CA PHE A 286 11.25 -9.39 1.53
C PHE A 286 10.19 -8.51 0.86
N LEU A 287 9.07 -9.15 0.55
CA LEU A 287 7.85 -8.45 0.14
C LEU A 287 6.87 -8.55 1.29
N GLU A 288 6.38 -7.42 1.77
CA GLU A 288 5.36 -7.39 2.81
C GLU A 288 4.02 -7.81 2.22
N LYS A 289 3.53 -8.97 2.62
CA LYS A 289 2.29 -9.54 2.11
C LYS A 289 1.09 -8.91 2.80
N LYS A 290 0.20 -8.37 1.98
CA LYS A 290 -1.06 -7.77 2.42
C LYS A 290 -2.21 -8.70 2.03
N TYR A 291 -2.93 -9.23 3.03
CA TYR A 291 -4.08 -10.09 2.80
C TYR A 291 -5.39 -9.34 2.99
N THR A 292 -6.36 -9.66 2.14
CA THR A 292 -7.75 -9.28 2.35
C THR A 292 -8.49 -10.47 2.97
N ALA A 293 -9.20 -10.22 4.06
CA ALA A 293 -10.18 -11.12 4.63
C ALA A 293 -11.59 -10.61 4.38
N LEU A 294 -12.46 -11.43 3.80
CA LEU A 294 -13.84 -11.09 3.49
C LEU A 294 -14.79 -12.06 4.17
N CYS A 295 -15.66 -11.57 5.05
CA CYS A 295 -16.72 -12.39 5.66
C CYS A 295 -17.69 -12.88 4.58
N LEU A 296 -17.90 -14.20 4.51
CA LEU A 296 -18.72 -14.85 3.48
C LEU A 296 -20.19 -14.90 3.89
N TYR A 297 -21.07 -14.68 2.93
CA TYR A 297 -22.50 -14.97 3.09
C TYR A 297 -22.76 -16.49 3.03
N PRO A 298 -23.92 -16.96 3.57
CA PRO A 298 -24.25 -18.39 3.57
C PRO A 298 -24.22 -19.05 2.19
N ASP A 299 -24.65 -18.34 1.15
CA ASP A 299 -24.61 -18.83 -0.23
C ASP A 299 -23.19 -18.95 -0.78
N GLU A 300 -22.30 -18.03 -0.44
CA GLU A 300 -20.86 -18.10 -0.81
C GLU A 300 -20.16 -19.26 -0.08
N ILE A 301 -20.52 -19.49 1.18
CA ILE A 301 -20.03 -20.66 1.94
C ILE A 301 -20.50 -21.96 1.29
N ALA A 302 -21.75 -22.02 0.85
CA ALA A 302 -22.27 -23.19 0.13
C ALA A 302 -21.55 -23.38 -1.22
N CYS A 303 -21.31 -22.31 -1.97
CA CYS A 303 -20.51 -22.33 -3.20
C CYS A 303 -19.10 -22.84 -2.97
N LYS A 304 -18.39 -22.33 -1.97
CA LYS A 304 -17.04 -22.75 -1.60
C LYS A 304 -16.99 -24.24 -1.30
N ARG A 305 -17.91 -24.73 -0.47
CA ARG A 305 -18.01 -26.15 -0.09
C ARG A 305 -18.28 -27.05 -1.30
N LEU A 306 -19.20 -26.66 -2.16
CA LEU A 306 -19.52 -27.42 -3.38
C LEU A 306 -18.32 -27.46 -4.32
N TRP A 307 -17.64 -26.31 -4.51
CA TRP A 307 -16.47 -26.21 -5.36
C TRP A 307 -15.34 -27.13 -4.91
N ILE A 308 -14.97 -27.08 -3.63
CA ILE A 308 -13.94 -27.97 -3.04
C ILE A 308 -14.33 -29.44 -3.25
N LYS A 309 -15.60 -29.78 -3.02
CA LYS A 309 -16.09 -31.16 -3.17
C LYS A 309 -16.02 -31.67 -4.61
N CYS A 310 -16.31 -30.81 -5.61
CA CYS A 310 -16.43 -31.21 -7.01
C CYS A 310 -15.09 -31.19 -7.76
N PHE A 311 -14.23 -30.22 -7.47
CA PHE A 311 -13.00 -29.97 -8.26
C PHE A 311 -11.73 -30.22 -7.45
N GLY A 312 -11.77 -30.10 -6.11
CA GLY A 312 -10.59 -30.26 -5.27
C GLY A 312 -9.56 -29.14 -5.42
N ASP A 313 -9.97 -28.00 -5.97
CA ASP A 313 -9.09 -26.83 -6.10
C ASP A 313 -8.66 -26.32 -4.72
N GLU A 314 -7.50 -25.64 -4.67
CA GLU A 314 -6.97 -25.04 -3.46
C GLU A 314 -7.90 -23.93 -2.95
N GLU A 315 -8.08 -23.87 -1.62
CA GLU A 315 -8.94 -22.85 -0.99
C GLU A 315 -8.52 -21.44 -1.36
N THR A 316 -7.23 -21.15 -1.49
CA THR A 316 -6.68 -19.85 -1.86
C THR A 316 -7.18 -19.39 -3.24
N PHE A 317 -7.29 -20.31 -4.20
CA PHE A 317 -7.85 -20.03 -5.53
C PHE A 317 -9.34 -19.70 -5.45
N ILE A 318 -10.10 -20.54 -4.72
CA ILE A 318 -11.54 -20.34 -4.55
C ILE A 318 -11.84 -19.03 -3.81
N ASP A 319 -11.08 -18.73 -2.76
CA ASP A 319 -11.19 -17.50 -1.98
C ASP A 319 -10.92 -16.26 -2.83
N SER A 320 -9.88 -16.30 -3.67
CA SER A 320 -9.58 -15.22 -4.62
C SER A 320 -10.74 -14.98 -5.59
N PHE A 321 -11.38 -16.04 -6.07
CA PHE A 321 -12.58 -15.94 -6.90
C PHE A 321 -13.74 -15.28 -6.14
N LEU A 322 -14.00 -15.72 -4.90
CA LEU A 322 -15.10 -15.20 -4.07
C LEU A 322 -14.90 -13.71 -3.74
N ILE A 323 -13.67 -13.28 -3.51
CA ILE A 323 -13.34 -11.89 -3.21
C ILE A 323 -13.44 -11.00 -4.44
N GLY A 324 -12.94 -11.47 -5.60
CA GLY A 324 -12.77 -10.67 -6.81
C GLY A 324 -13.87 -10.77 -7.83
N HIS A 325 -14.47 -11.95 -7.99
CA HIS A 325 -15.34 -12.26 -9.15
C HIS A 325 -16.75 -12.72 -8.78
N TYR A 326 -16.98 -13.21 -7.56
CA TYR A 326 -18.30 -13.67 -7.17
C TYR A 326 -19.37 -12.57 -7.27
N SER A 327 -20.49 -12.95 -7.85
CA SER A 327 -21.70 -12.10 -7.86
C SER A 327 -22.94 -13.00 -7.93
N ARG A 328 -23.79 -12.91 -6.92
CA ARG A 328 -25.05 -13.64 -6.90
C ARG A 328 -25.93 -13.37 -8.12
N LYS A 329 -25.88 -12.14 -8.67
CA LYS A 329 -26.62 -11.77 -9.87
C LYS A 329 -26.13 -12.46 -11.15
N ARG A 330 -24.94 -13.01 -11.12
CA ARG A 330 -24.29 -13.72 -12.25
C ARG A 330 -24.12 -15.20 -11.97
N MET A 331 -24.81 -15.73 -10.98
CA MET A 331 -24.80 -17.14 -10.62
C MET A 331 -26.14 -17.78 -10.97
N LEU A 332 -26.11 -18.92 -11.67
CA LEU A 332 -27.20 -19.86 -11.77
C LEU A 332 -26.94 -20.97 -10.75
N ALA A 333 -27.94 -21.30 -9.96
CA ALA A 333 -27.86 -22.33 -8.91
C ALA A 333 -29.01 -23.32 -9.06
N ALA A 334 -28.69 -24.60 -8.83
CA ALA A 334 -29.71 -25.63 -8.64
C ALA A 334 -29.60 -26.13 -7.19
N GLU A 335 -30.74 -26.28 -6.55
CA GLU A 335 -30.85 -26.75 -5.17
C GLU A 335 -31.65 -28.06 -5.12
N GLU A 336 -31.24 -28.95 -4.23
CA GLU A 336 -31.94 -30.19 -3.89
C GLU A 336 -32.03 -30.26 -2.36
N ASP A 337 -33.24 -30.43 -1.85
CA ASP A 337 -33.54 -30.48 -0.41
C ASP A 337 -32.98 -29.27 0.38
N GLY A 338 -33.04 -28.07 -0.21
CA GLY A 338 -32.54 -26.82 0.39
C GLY A 338 -31.02 -26.74 0.46
N ARG A 339 -30.29 -27.57 -0.29
CA ARG A 339 -28.84 -27.54 -0.42
C ARG A 339 -28.41 -27.24 -1.85
N LEU A 340 -27.39 -26.43 -2.00
CA LEU A 340 -26.78 -26.15 -3.31
C LEU A 340 -26.22 -27.44 -3.91
N ALA A 341 -26.78 -27.89 -5.05
CA ALA A 341 -26.41 -29.12 -5.75
C ALA A 341 -25.55 -28.85 -6.98
N ALA A 342 -25.81 -27.72 -7.68
CA ALA A 342 -24.98 -27.28 -8.81
C ALA A 342 -24.95 -25.75 -8.88
N MET A 343 -23.88 -25.23 -9.47
CA MET A 343 -23.71 -23.80 -9.70
C MET A 343 -22.98 -23.52 -11.01
N LEU A 344 -23.30 -22.38 -11.63
CA LEU A 344 -22.61 -21.82 -12.77
C LEU A 344 -22.42 -20.32 -12.54
N HIS A 345 -21.18 -19.82 -12.66
CA HIS A 345 -20.89 -18.40 -12.59
C HIS A 345 -20.60 -17.85 -13.99
N LEU A 346 -21.28 -16.74 -14.33
CA LEU A 346 -21.02 -15.96 -15.53
C LEU A 346 -19.99 -14.88 -15.18
N ILE A 347 -18.77 -15.01 -15.69
CA ILE A 347 -17.69 -14.05 -15.48
C ILE A 347 -17.68 -13.09 -16.68
N PRO A 348 -17.83 -11.75 -16.46
CA PRO A 348 -17.71 -10.80 -17.55
C PRO A 348 -16.26 -10.82 -18.06
N PHE A 349 -16.13 -10.90 -19.35
CA PHE A 349 -14.86 -10.93 -20.05
C PHE A 349 -14.76 -9.71 -20.96
N GLU A 350 -13.65 -8.98 -20.87
CA GLU A 350 -13.33 -7.90 -21.81
C GLU A 350 -12.35 -8.41 -22.85
N SER A 351 -12.70 -8.31 -24.11
CA SER A 351 -11.82 -8.61 -25.24
C SER A 351 -11.57 -7.35 -26.06
N GLU A 352 -10.58 -7.39 -26.95
CA GLU A 352 -10.34 -6.32 -27.92
C GLU A 352 -11.56 -6.05 -28.82
N LEU A 353 -12.50 -6.99 -28.89
CA LEU A 353 -13.75 -6.90 -29.68
C LEU A 353 -14.95 -6.37 -28.87
N GLY A 354 -14.76 -6.02 -27.61
CA GLY A 354 -15.81 -5.50 -26.70
C GLY A 354 -16.15 -6.46 -25.56
N ARG A 355 -17.08 -6.03 -24.69
CA ARG A 355 -17.58 -6.86 -23.57
C ARG A 355 -18.54 -7.92 -24.09
N ALA A 356 -18.30 -9.19 -23.78
CA ALA A 356 -19.21 -10.30 -24.00
C ALA A 356 -20.08 -10.55 -22.76
#